data_bb1f3db3d5902da9797d097582f3f564
#
_entry.id   bb1f3db3d5902da9797d097582f3f564
#
_cell.length_a   1.000
_cell.length_b   1.000
_cell.length_c   1.000
_cell.angle_alpha   90.00
_cell.angle_beta   90.00
_cell.angle_gamma   90.00
#
_symmetry.space_group_name_H-M   'P 1'
#
loop_
_entity.id
_entity.type
_entity.pdbx_description
1 polymer ?
#
loop_
_entity_poly.entity_id
_entity_poly.type
_entity_poly.pdbx_seq_one_letter_code
_entity_poly.pdbx_strand_id
1 'polypeptide(L)'
;GPLQTYAIQFLEEAPKIDHLSLQVEQADGLKEDQTVKLSVLAHYQDGTQAVLPADKVAFSTSGEGEVAVRKGMLELHKPGALTLKAEYEGATGQINLTIQANTEKKIAQSIRPVNVVTDLHQEPTLPSTVTVEYDKGFPKAHKVTWQAIPKEKLDHYQSFEVLGKVEGIDLE
;
A
#
# COMPACT_ATOMS: atom_id res chain seq x y z
N GLY A 1 -41.42 -42.23 11.85
CA GLY A 1 -40.20 -42.98 11.73
C GLY A 1 -39.44 -43.09 13.04
N PRO A 2 -38.40 -43.92 13.12
CA PRO A 2 -37.64 -44.04 14.34
C PRO A 2 -36.87 -42.76 14.68
N LEU A 3 -36.81 -42.45 15.97
CA LEU A 3 -35.99 -41.36 16.48
C LEU A 3 -34.54 -41.79 16.50
N GLN A 4 -33.67 -40.89 16.13
CA GLN A 4 -32.21 -41.07 16.19
C GLN A 4 -31.57 -40.06 17.12
N THR A 5 -30.54 -40.48 17.80
CA THR A 5 -29.77 -39.62 18.67
C THR A 5 -28.54 -39.11 17.94
N TYR A 6 -28.36 -37.82 17.95
CA TYR A 6 -27.18 -37.19 17.37
C TYR A 6 -26.33 -36.59 18.50
N ALA A 7 -25.03 -36.82 18.43
CA ALA A 7 -24.10 -36.17 19.34
C ALA A 7 -23.77 -34.76 18.81
N ILE A 8 -23.95 -33.79 19.68
CA ILE A 8 -23.55 -32.41 19.40
C ILE A 8 -22.40 -32.09 20.33
N GLN A 9 -21.28 -31.74 19.75
CA GLN A 9 -20.09 -31.38 20.50
C GLN A 9 -19.80 -29.90 20.35
N PHE A 10 -19.67 -29.22 21.48
CA PHE A 10 -19.25 -27.82 21.52
C PHE A 10 -17.77 -27.79 21.87
N LEU A 11 -16.99 -27.12 21.05
CA LEU A 11 -15.58 -26.89 21.31
C LEU A 11 -15.45 -25.74 22.31
N GLU A 12 -14.68 -25.92 23.37
CA GLU A 12 -14.43 -24.87 24.36
C GLU A 12 -13.61 -23.73 23.78
N GLU A 13 -12.75 -24.04 22.82
CA GLU A 13 -11.89 -23.07 22.15
C GLU A 13 -11.94 -23.29 20.64
N ALA A 14 -11.92 -22.20 19.89
CA ALA A 14 -11.70 -22.25 18.46
C ALA A 14 -10.29 -22.80 18.15
N PRO A 15 -10.07 -23.55 17.05
CA PRO A 15 -8.73 -23.97 16.66
C PRO A 15 -7.81 -22.76 16.57
N LYS A 16 -6.59 -22.91 17.11
CA LYS A 16 -5.58 -21.86 17.01
C LYS A 16 -4.91 -21.89 15.65
N ILE A 17 -4.58 -20.69 15.15
CA ILE A 17 -3.84 -20.56 13.91
C ILE A 17 -2.36 -20.84 14.20
N ASP A 18 -1.78 -21.73 13.43
CA ASP A 18 -0.35 -22.05 13.51
C ASP A 18 0.47 -21.02 12.73
N HIS A 19 0.12 -20.81 11.48
CA HIS A 19 0.80 -19.83 10.62
C HIS A 19 -0.12 -19.38 9.49
N LEU A 20 0.29 -18.32 8.81
CA LEU A 20 -0.36 -17.83 7.59
C LEU A 20 0.50 -18.19 6.38
N SER A 21 -0.15 -18.40 5.23
CA SER A 21 0.53 -18.42 3.95
C SER A 21 -0.09 -17.41 3.00
N LEU A 22 0.75 -16.80 2.16
CA LEU A 22 0.33 -15.83 1.16
C LEU A 22 0.48 -16.46 -0.21
N GLN A 23 -0.53 -16.26 -1.05
CA GLN A 23 -0.54 -16.72 -2.43
C GLN A 23 -0.84 -15.54 -3.34
N VAL A 24 -0.02 -15.38 -4.36
CA VAL A 24 -0.19 -14.40 -5.41
C VAL A 24 -0.55 -15.15 -6.70
N GLU A 25 -1.58 -14.67 -7.39
CA GLU A 25 -2.10 -15.29 -8.62
C GLU A 25 -0.99 -15.58 -9.65
N GLN A 26 0.02 -14.73 -9.71
CA GLN A 26 1.15 -14.84 -10.58
C GLN A 26 2.42 -14.61 -9.78
N ALA A 27 3.21 -15.65 -9.54
CA ALA A 27 4.42 -15.54 -8.72
C ALA A 27 5.61 -14.99 -9.50
N ASP A 28 5.69 -15.25 -10.81
CA ASP A 28 6.78 -14.86 -11.68
C ASP A 28 6.32 -13.79 -12.68
N GLY A 29 7.25 -12.93 -13.07
CA GLY A 29 6.99 -11.91 -14.07
C GLY A 29 6.13 -10.76 -13.57
N LEU A 30 6.13 -10.51 -12.26
CA LEU A 30 5.44 -9.35 -11.69
C LEU A 30 6.09 -8.07 -12.21
N LYS A 31 5.27 -7.15 -12.66
CA LYS A 31 5.73 -5.90 -13.25
C LYS A 31 5.03 -4.70 -12.61
N GLU A 32 5.78 -3.64 -12.47
CA GLU A 32 5.26 -2.34 -12.03
C GLU A 32 3.99 -1.95 -12.80
N ASP A 33 3.04 -1.37 -12.11
CA ASP A 33 1.72 -0.93 -12.61
C ASP A 33 0.70 -2.05 -12.82
N GLN A 34 1.04 -3.30 -12.53
CA GLN A 34 0.08 -4.40 -12.54
C GLN A 34 -0.67 -4.49 -11.21
N THR A 35 -1.84 -5.09 -11.28
CA THR A 35 -2.63 -5.49 -10.11
C THR A 35 -2.88 -6.99 -10.21
N VAL A 36 -2.54 -7.72 -9.15
CA VAL A 36 -2.68 -9.17 -9.09
C VAL A 36 -3.46 -9.59 -7.86
N LYS A 37 -4.12 -10.73 -7.92
CA LYS A 37 -4.90 -11.25 -6.79
C LYS A 37 -3.97 -11.78 -5.70
N LEU A 38 -4.27 -11.40 -4.45
CA LEU A 38 -3.59 -11.88 -3.25
C LEU A 38 -4.59 -12.65 -2.39
N SER A 39 -4.19 -13.81 -1.92
CA SER A 39 -4.95 -14.60 -0.95
C SER A 39 -4.11 -14.90 0.28
N VAL A 40 -4.72 -14.84 1.44
CA VAL A 40 -4.09 -15.22 2.71
C VAL A 40 -4.83 -16.42 3.28
N LEU A 41 -4.10 -17.46 3.59
CA LEU A 41 -4.63 -18.69 4.16
C LEU A 41 -4.16 -18.82 5.60
N ALA A 42 -5.11 -19.07 6.50
CA ALA A 42 -4.81 -19.46 7.85
C ALA A 42 -4.64 -20.97 7.91
N HIS A 43 -3.54 -21.42 8.47
CA HIS A 43 -3.27 -22.85 8.73
C HIS A 43 -3.45 -23.08 10.22
N TYR A 44 -4.45 -23.88 10.57
CA TYR A 44 -4.80 -24.14 11.96
C TYR A 44 -4.00 -25.32 12.50
N GLN A 45 -3.84 -25.36 13.82
CA GLN A 45 -3.09 -26.44 14.51
C GLN A 45 -3.72 -27.82 14.32
N ASP A 46 -5.01 -27.88 14.04
CA ASP A 46 -5.73 -29.13 13.76
C ASP A 46 -5.54 -29.63 12.32
N GLY A 47 -4.74 -28.93 11.51
CA GLY A 47 -4.48 -29.29 10.10
C GLY A 47 -5.48 -28.72 9.11
N THR A 48 -6.50 -28.02 9.56
CA THR A 48 -7.47 -27.36 8.67
C THR A 48 -6.94 -26.01 8.18
N GLN A 49 -7.54 -25.51 7.10
CA GLN A 49 -7.17 -24.24 6.47
C GLN A 49 -8.41 -23.40 6.20
N ALA A 50 -8.26 -22.10 6.19
CA ALA A 50 -9.31 -21.17 5.79
C ALA A 50 -8.72 -19.97 5.08
N VAL A 51 -9.44 -19.44 4.08
CA VAL A 51 -9.09 -18.20 3.43
C VAL A 51 -9.56 -17.06 4.33
N LEU A 52 -8.66 -16.14 4.65
CA LEU A 52 -8.97 -14.97 5.45
C LEU A 52 -9.41 -13.81 4.57
N PRO A 53 -10.40 -13.01 5.02
CA PRO A 53 -10.72 -11.77 4.33
C PRO A 53 -9.55 -10.79 4.46
N ALA A 54 -9.08 -10.27 3.31
CA ALA A 54 -7.89 -9.43 3.26
C ALA A 54 -8.02 -8.15 4.08
N ASP A 55 -9.24 -7.61 4.23
CA ASP A 55 -9.52 -6.40 5.00
C ASP A 55 -9.31 -6.59 6.52
N LYS A 56 -9.20 -7.82 6.99
CA LYS A 56 -8.96 -8.13 8.41
C LYS A 56 -7.51 -8.50 8.71
N VAL A 57 -6.67 -8.60 7.70
CA VAL A 57 -5.26 -8.95 7.83
C VAL A 57 -4.41 -7.69 7.82
N ALA A 58 -3.45 -7.61 8.73
CA ALA A 58 -2.47 -6.53 8.74
C ALA A 58 -1.29 -6.90 7.85
N PHE A 59 -0.92 -6.00 6.95
CA PHE A 59 0.21 -6.19 6.04
C PHE A 59 1.33 -5.21 6.33
N SER A 60 2.56 -5.68 6.15
CA SER A 60 3.76 -4.83 6.20
C SER A 60 4.74 -5.30 5.14
N THR A 61 5.62 -4.41 4.73
CA THR A 61 6.60 -4.72 3.69
C THR A 61 8.00 -4.26 4.11
N SER A 62 9.01 -4.94 3.56
CA SER A 62 10.40 -4.52 3.61
C SER A 62 11.02 -4.76 2.23
N GLY A 63 12.08 -4.01 1.93
CA GLY A 63 12.77 -4.07 0.64
C GLY A 63 12.54 -2.82 -0.20
N GLU A 64 13.07 -2.80 -1.41
CA GLU A 64 12.98 -1.65 -2.31
C GLU A 64 11.66 -1.58 -3.07
N GLY A 65 11.07 -2.73 -3.40
CA GLY A 65 9.77 -2.77 -4.06
C GLY A 65 8.68 -2.23 -3.16
N GLU A 66 7.66 -1.59 -3.76
CA GLU A 66 6.51 -1.07 -3.03
C GLU A 66 5.22 -1.60 -3.62
N VAL A 67 4.33 -1.99 -2.73
CA VAL A 67 3.00 -2.53 -3.08
C VAL A 67 1.94 -1.91 -2.17
N ALA A 68 0.69 -1.96 -2.63
CA ALA A 68 -0.47 -1.66 -1.81
C ALA A 68 -1.47 -2.81 -1.89
N VAL A 69 -2.08 -3.15 -0.77
CA VAL A 69 -3.14 -4.17 -0.74
C VAL A 69 -4.48 -3.44 -0.64
N ARG A 70 -5.36 -3.68 -1.61
CA ARG A 70 -6.71 -3.11 -1.64
C ARG A 70 -7.70 -4.17 -2.10
N LYS A 71 -8.71 -4.44 -1.25
CA LYS A 71 -9.80 -5.38 -1.58
C LYS A 71 -9.33 -6.74 -2.09
N GLY A 72 -8.31 -7.31 -1.44
CA GLY A 72 -7.74 -8.60 -1.83
C GLY A 72 -6.87 -8.56 -3.07
N MET A 73 -6.57 -7.39 -3.59
CA MET A 73 -5.70 -7.18 -4.74
C MET A 73 -4.38 -6.56 -4.30
N LEU A 74 -3.31 -6.99 -4.93
CA LEU A 74 -1.97 -6.45 -4.71
C LEU A 74 -1.62 -5.54 -5.88
N GLU A 75 -1.47 -4.25 -5.60
CA GLU A 75 -1.06 -3.24 -6.57
C GLU A 75 0.46 -3.08 -6.53
N LEU A 76 1.11 -3.21 -7.68
CA LEU A 76 2.57 -3.17 -7.79
C LEU A 76 3.03 -1.76 -8.16
N HIS A 77 3.48 -1.00 -7.17
CA HIS A 77 3.74 0.43 -7.31
C HIS A 77 5.18 0.79 -7.67
N LYS A 78 6.16 0.03 -7.17
CA LYS A 78 7.58 0.34 -7.40
C LYS A 78 8.36 -0.94 -7.66
N PRO A 79 9.28 -0.94 -8.66
CA PRO A 79 10.11 -2.11 -8.93
C PRO A 79 11.11 -2.36 -7.81
N GLY A 80 11.49 -3.61 -7.67
CA GLY A 80 12.48 -4.07 -6.71
C GLY A 80 12.03 -5.32 -5.99
N ALA A 81 12.95 -5.90 -5.24
CA ALA A 81 12.67 -7.02 -4.36
C ALA A 81 11.96 -6.53 -3.09
N LEU A 82 11.00 -7.30 -2.61
CA LEU A 82 10.33 -7.01 -1.35
C LEU A 82 9.90 -8.30 -0.66
N THR A 83 9.70 -8.20 0.64
CA THR A 83 9.03 -9.22 1.45
C THR A 83 7.71 -8.62 1.93
N LEU A 84 6.61 -9.30 1.60
CA LEU A 84 5.28 -8.96 2.08
C LEU A 84 4.94 -9.87 3.25
N LYS A 85 4.66 -9.28 4.40
CA LYS A 85 4.32 -9.99 5.64
C LYS A 85 2.85 -9.74 5.97
N ALA A 86 2.15 -10.81 6.36
CA ALA A 86 0.79 -10.75 6.87
C ALA A 86 0.75 -11.15 8.34
N GLU A 87 -0.15 -10.53 9.08
CA GLU A 87 -0.39 -10.84 10.49
C GLU A 87 -1.89 -10.85 10.76
N TYR A 88 -2.35 -11.86 11.48
CA TYR A 88 -3.74 -12.02 11.87
C TYR A 88 -3.79 -12.84 13.17
N GLU A 89 -4.40 -12.27 14.20
CA GLU A 89 -4.56 -12.93 15.52
C GLU A 89 -3.25 -13.53 16.07
N GLY A 90 -2.14 -12.80 15.88
CA GLY A 90 -0.83 -13.23 16.37
C GLY A 90 -0.09 -14.23 15.46
N ALA A 91 -0.76 -14.79 14.45
CA ALA A 91 -0.11 -15.65 13.45
C ALA A 91 0.46 -14.80 12.32
N THR A 92 1.55 -15.26 11.74
CA THR A 92 2.25 -14.55 10.67
C THR A 92 2.55 -15.45 9.48
N GLY A 93 2.75 -14.82 8.35
CA GLY A 93 3.24 -15.46 7.12
C GLY A 93 3.89 -14.41 6.24
N GLN A 94 4.70 -14.82 5.31
CA GLN A 94 5.36 -13.88 4.40
C GLN A 94 5.62 -14.51 3.04
N ILE A 95 5.79 -13.66 2.04
CA ILE A 95 6.18 -14.04 0.69
C ILE A 95 7.23 -13.06 0.18
N ASN A 96 8.22 -13.58 -0.52
CA ASN A 96 9.23 -12.78 -1.20
C ASN A 96 8.80 -12.58 -2.65
N LEU A 97 8.80 -11.33 -3.09
CA LEU A 97 8.39 -10.95 -4.43
C LEU A 97 9.47 -10.09 -5.07
N THR A 98 9.56 -10.16 -6.39
CA THR A 98 10.40 -9.27 -7.17
C THR A 98 9.54 -8.62 -8.25
N ILE A 99 9.50 -7.30 -8.24
CA ILE A 99 8.73 -6.51 -9.20
C ILE A 99 9.69 -5.95 -10.23
N GLN A 100 9.44 -6.24 -11.50
CA GLN A 100 10.21 -5.70 -12.62
C GLN A 100 9.75 -4.29 -12.96
N ALA A 101 10.66 -3.46 -13.43
CA ALA A 101 10.32 -2.12 -13.89
C ALA A 101 9.41 -2.20 -15.13
N ASN A 102 8.44 -1.32 -15.19
CA ASN A 102 7.64 -1.10 -16.38
C ASN A 102 8.36 -0.06 -17.26
N THR A 103 8.87 -0.48 -18.40
CA THR A 103 9.61 0.40 -19.33
C THR A 103 8.70 1.07 -20.35
N GLU A 104 7.39 0.86 -20.26
CA GLU A 104 6.42 1.50 -21.13
C GLU A 104 6.42 3.02 -20.92
N LYS A 105 6.44 3.80 -22.02
CA LYS A 105 6.41 5.26 -21.93
C LYS A 105 5.08 5.74 -21.37
N LYS A 106 5.16 6.60 -20.36
CA LYS A 106 4.00 7.23 -19.73
C LYS A 106 4.10 8.74 -19.87
N ILE A 107 2.95 9.40 -19.97
CA ILE A 107 2.87 10.84 -20.09
C ILE A 107 2.26 11.41 -18.82
N ALA A 108 3.01 12.30 -18.16
CA ALA A 108 2.50 13.01 -16.98
C ALA A 108 1.33 13.91 -17.40
N GLN A 109 0.23 13.84 -16.65
CA GLN A 109 -0.99 14.60 -16.96
C GLN A 109 -1.28 15.69 -15.95
N SER A 110 -1.03 15.44 -14.67
CA SER A 110 -1.31 16.41 -13.63
C SER A 110 -0.48 16.12 -12.37
N ILE A 111 -0.39 17.12 -11.52
CA ILE A 111 0.22 17.03 -10.20
C ILE A 111 -0.89 17.24 -9.19
N ARG A 112 -0.98 16.36 -8.18
CA ARG A 112 -1.99 16.53 -7.13
C ARG A 112 -1.72 17.81 -6.35
N PRO A 113 -2.76 18.61 -6.06
CA PRO A 113 -2.61 19.82 -5.26
C PRO A 113 -2.06 19.53 -3.87
N VAL A 114 -1.24 20.44 -3.36
CA VAL A 114 -0.75 20.41 -2.00
C VAL A 114 -1.31 21.64 -1.26
N ASN A 115 -2.01 21.39 -0.16
CA ASN A 115 -2.55 22.43 0.70
C ASN A 115 -1.98 22.22 2.10
N VAL A 116 -1.35 23.27 2.63
CA VAL A 116 -0.71 23.22 3.94
C VAL A 116 -1.23 24.39 4.78
N VAL A 117 -1.52 24.11 6.03
CA VAL A 117 -1.93 25.12 7.01
C VAL A 117 -0.79 25.29 8.01
N THR A 118 -0.49 26.53 8.36
CA THR A 118 0.49 26.84 9.38
C THR A 118 -0.05 27.93 10.29
N ASP A 119 0.51 28.02 11.49
CA ASP A 119 0.21 29.11 12.43
C ASP A 119 0.98 30.37 12.05
N LEU A 120 0.50 31.50 12.58
CA LEU A 120 1.15 32.80 12.38
C LEU A 120 2.61 32.73 12.86
N HIS A 121 3.52 33.32 12.10
CA HIS A 121 4.98 33.34 12.34
C HIS A 121 5.65 31.94 12.32
N GLN A 122 4.94 30.91 11.89
CA GLN A 122 5.48 29.54 11.75
C GLN A 122 5.70 29.21 10.28
N GLU A 123 6.90 28.74 9.94
CA GLU A 123 7.10 28.19 8.60
C GLU A 123 6.31 26.89 8.44
N PRO A 124 5.56 26.75 7.33
CA PRO A 124 4.86 25.49 7.08
C PRO A 124 5.84 24.37 6.78
N THR A 125 5.47 23.17 7.18
CA THR A 125 6.18 21.95 6.76
C THR A 125 5.63 21.53 5.40
N LEU A 126 6.42 21.77 4.35
CA LEU A 126 6.06 21.38 2.99
C LEU A 126 6.50 19.95 2.72
N PRO A 127 5.74 19.16 1.95
CA PRO A 127 6.14 17.79 1.61
C PRO A 127 7.39 17.78 0.74
N SER A 128 8.21 16.77 0.89
CA SER A 128 9.42 16.59 0.08
C SER A 128 9.12 16.04 -1.31
N THR A 129 7.93 15.46 -1.49
CA THR A 129 7.46 14.90 -2.76
C THR A 129 6.06 15.37 -3.06
N VAL A 130 5.72 15.35 -4.34
CA VAL A 130 4.34 15.53 -4.83
C VAL A 130 3.96 14.32 -5.66
N THR A 131 2.66 14.08 -5.80
CA THR A 131 2.14 12.95 -6.57
C THR A 131 1.79 13.39 -7.98
N VAL A 132 2.36 12.70 -8.96
CA VAL A 132 2.14 12.94 -10.37
C VAL A 132 1.21 11.86 -10.93
N GLU A 133 0.14 12.28 -11.58
CA GLU A 133 -0.78 11.42 -12.31
C GLU A 133 -0.30 11.25 -13.74
N TYR A 134 -0.36 10.03 -14.25
CA TYR A 134 0.04 9.68 -15.61
C TYR A 134 -1.16 9.22 -16.44
N ASP A 135 -0.98 9.17 -17.76
CA ASP A 135 -2.00 8.68 -18.68
C ASP A 135 -2.33 7.19 -18.47
N LYS A 136 -1.42 6.45 -17.85
CA LYS A 136 -1.59 5.03 -17.50
C LYS A 136 -0.67 4.67 -16.33
N GLY A 137 -0.98 3.55 -15.69
CA GLY A 137 -0.25 3.10 -14.52
C GLY A 137 -0.66 3.85 -13.25
N PHE A 138 0.00 3.52 -12.15
CA PHE A 138 -0.26 4.17 -10.87
C PHE A 138 0.41 5.53 -10.80
N PRO A 139 -0.14 6.46 -10.02
CA PRO A 139 0.53 7.72 -9.72
C PRO A 139 1.87 7.49 -9.05
N LYS A 140 2.82 8.42 -9.25
CA LYS A 140 4.18 8.31 -8.70
C LYS A 140 4.53 9.55 -7.89
N ALA A 141 5.31 9.33 -6.84
CA ALA A 141 5.90 10.41 -6.05
C ALA A 141 7.15 10.94 -6.76
N HIS A 142 7.24 12.25 -6.88
CA HIS A 142 8.41 12.93 -7.44
C HIS A 142 8.92 13.95 -6.44
N LYS A 143 10.23 14.10 -6.35
CA LYS A 143 10.85 15.13 -5.52
C LYS A 143 10.43 16.52 -5.99
N VAL A 144 10.20 17.40 -5.03
CA VAL A 144 9.87 18.80 -5.28
C VAL A 144 10.80 19.70 -4.48
N THR A 145 11.25 20.78 -5.11
CA THR A 145 12.02 21.83 -4.47
C THR A 145 11.15 23.09 -4.40
N TRP A 146 10.87 23.54 -3.18
CA TRP A 146 10.03 24.69 -2.95
C TRP A 146 10.84 25.97 -2.93
N GLN A 147 10.25 27.05 -3.45
CA GLN A 147 10.83 28.38 -3.27
C GLN A 147 10.76 28.78 -1.80
N ALA A 148 11.75 29.57 -1.36
CA ALA A 148 11.75 30.11 -0.01
C ALA A 148 10.52 30.99 0.23
N ILE A 149 9.94 30.89 1.43
CA ILE A 149 8.81 31.70 1.83
C ILE A 149 9.32 32.98 2.50
N PRO A 150 9.01 34.17 1.96
CA PRO A 150 9.37 35.41 2.63
C PRO A 150 8.70 35.53 4.00
N LYS A 151 9.43 36.00 5.01
CA LYS A 151 8.91 36.12 6.38
C LYS A 151 7.65 36.96 6.48
N GLU A 152 7.52 38.00 5.68
CA GLU A 152 6.36 38.89 5.66
C GLU A 152 5.07 38.15 5.26
N LYS A 153 5.17 37.03 4.55
CA LYS A 153 4.01 36.17 4.22
C LYS A 153 3.45 35.49 5.46
N LEU A 154 4.25 35.32 6.50
CA LEU A 154 3.88 34.62 7.74
C LEU A 154 3.45 35.56 8.84
N ASP A 155 3.49 36.89 8.60
CA ASP A 155 3.17 37.93 9.61
C ASP A 155 1.68 38.25 9.69
N HIS A 156 0.90 37.79 8.73
CA HIS A 156 -0.54 38.10 8.63
C HIS A 156 -1.34 36.83 8.35
N TYR A 157 -2.56 36.80 8.88
CA TYR A 157 -3.51 35.76 8.51
C TYR A 157 -3.93 35.95 7.06
N GLN A 158 -3.45 35.07 6.17
CA GLN A 158 -3.71 35.16 4.74
C GLN A 158 -3.48 33.79 4.08
N SER A 159 -4.04 33.66 2.89
CA SER A 159 -3.68 32.54 2.00
C SER A 159 -2.70 33.06 0.96
N PHE A 160 -1.69 32.28 0.65
CA PHE A 160 -0.73 32.59 -0.40
C PHE A 160 -0.22 31.30 -1.06
N GLU A 161 0.36 31.46 -2.22
CA GLU A 161 0.88 30.35 -3.01
C GLU A 161 2.41 30.30 -2.94
N VAL A 162 2.95 29.10 -2.98
CA VAL A 162 4.40 28.85 -3.04
C VAL A 162 4.69 28.01 -4.28
N LEU A 163 5.67 28.42 -5.07
CA LEU A 163 6.08 27.69 -6.24
C LEU A 163 7.01 26.54 -5.86
N GLY A 164 6.76 25.39 -6.45
CA GLY A 164 7.61 24.21 -6.32
C GLY A 164 8.06 23.73 -7.69
N LYS A 165 9.30 23.30 -7.77
CA LYS A 165 9.85 22.67 -8.98
C LYS A 165 9.87 21.16 -8.79
N VAL A 166 9.19 20.44 -9.66
CA VAL A 166 9.07 18.98 -9.61
C VAL A 166 10.11 18.36 -10.52
N GLU A 167 10.88 17.42 -9.95
CA GLU A 167 11.94 16.72 -10.69
C GLU A 167 11.37 15.58 -11.54
N GLY A 168 11.99 15.38 -12.71
CA GLY A 168 11.77 14.18 -13.54
C GLY A 168 10.51 14.19 -14.37
N ILE A 169 9.85 15.33 -14.54
CA ILE A 169 8.68 15.44 -15.41
C ILE A 169 8.77 16.67 -16.31
N ASP A 170 8.14 16.56 -17.50
CA ASP A 170 7.87 17.67 -18.39
C ASP A 170 6.37 17.94 -18.42
N LEU A 171 5.92 18.89 -17.61
CA LEU A 171 4.57 19.43 -17.66
C LEU A 171 4.67 20.93 -17.94
N GLU A 172 4.11 21.31 -19.06
CA GLU A 172 3.98 22.72 -19.42
C GLU A 172 2.69 23.32 -18.85
#